data_783aa8d2684095700adac63bb3b9691e
#
_entry.id   783aa8d2684095700adac63bb3b9691e
#
_cell.length_a   1.000
_cell.length_b   1.000
_cell.length_c   1.000
_cell.angle_alpha   90.00
_cell.angle_beta   90.00
_cell.angle_gamma   90.00
#
_symmetry.space_group_name_H-M   'P 1'
#
loop_
_entity.id
_entity.type
_entity.pdbx_description
1 polymer ?
#
loop_
_entity_poly.entity_id
_entity_poly.type
_entity_poly.pdbx_seq_one_letter_code
_entity_poly.pdbx_strand_id
1 'polypeptide(L)'
;LRGAYLRGADLRGAYLSGADLSRADLSRADLRGALGLNKHLFTPLRLLLDQPGAIRAYKLVTAEGFSPISPGNGHPALIYAIGETVEVAEACSDEAEQCAAGISLATLDWCLREWRDGWRILVCEFTSADIAAIPTATDGKFRVHRCTVVGEKSLAELDWPPKAVEMAVAEEKR
;
A
#
# COMPACT_ATOMS: atom_id res chain seq x y z
N LEU A 1 5.30 -23.99 -4.80
CA LEU A 1 5.26 -22.58 -5.25
C LEU A 1 6.12 -21.66 -4.37
N ARG A 2 6.94 -22.24 -3.49
CA ARG A 2 7.84 -21.46 -2.62
C ARG A 2 8.75 -20.53 -3.46
N GLY A 3 8.76 -19.23 -3.11
CA GLY A 3 9.55 -18.23 -3.83
C GLY A 3 9.10 -17.93 -5.26
N ALA A 4 7.92 -18.36 -5.67
CA ALA A 4 7.42 -18.14 -7.02
C ALA A 4 7.10 -16.65 -7.28
N TYR A 5 7.36 -16.20 -8.50
CA TYR A 5 6.96 -14.88 -8.97
C TYR A 5 5.54 -14.95 -9.53
N LEU A 6 4.56 -14.61 -8.69
CA LEU A 6 3.12 -14.65 -9.02
C LEU A 6 2.51 -13.24 -9.05
N ARG A 7 3.36 -12.22 -9.23
CA ARG A 7 2.93 -10.83 -9.29
C ARG A 7 1.91 -10.62 -10.41
N GLY A 8 0.72 -10.10 -10.04
CA GLY A 8 -0.37 -9.85 -10.97
C GLY A 8 -1.02 -11.11 -11.54
N ALA A 9 -0.72 -12.29 -11.02
CA ALA A 9 -1.33 -13.54 -11.48
C ALA A 9 -2.84 -13.57 -11.19
N ASP A 10 -3.62 -14.15 -12.08
CA ASP A 10 -5.03 -14.49 -11.84
C ASP A 10 -5.08 -15.86 -11.13
N LEU A 11 -5.41 -15.83 -9.85
CA LEU A 11 -5.55 -17.00 -8.98
C LEU A 11 -6.98 -17.12 -8.44
N ARG A 12 -7.95 -16.51 -9.11
CA ARG A 12 -9.36 -16.53 -8.71
C ARG A 12 -9.87 -17.98 -8.63
N GLY A 13 -10.49 -18.30 -7.50
CA GLY A 13 -11.03 -19.63 -7.25
C GLY A 13 -9.99 -20.75 -7.17
N ALA A 14 -8.70 -20.43 -7.17
CA ALA A 14 -7.64 -21.43 -7.08
C ALA A 14 -7.71 -22.21 -5.77
N TYR A 15 -7.50 -23.52 -5.81
CA TYR A 15 -7.39 -24.37 -4.63
C TYR A 15 -5.93 -24.44 -4.19
N LEU A 16 -5.58 -23.70 -3.14
CA LEU A 16 -4.21 -23.52 -2.69
C LEU A 16 -3.94 -24.22 -1.33
N SER A 17 -4.86 -25.11 -0.89
CA SER A 17 -4.67 -25.91 0.31
C SER A 17 -3.38 -26.72 0.22
N GLY A 18 -2.51 -26.59 1.24
CA GLY A 18 -1.23 -27.28 1.30
C GLY A 18 -0.17 -26.72 0.34
N ALA A 19 -0.46 -25.71 -0.45
CA ALA A 19 0.55 -25.06 -1.27
C ALA A 19 1.53 -24.27 -0.36
N ASP A 20 2.81 -24.57 -0.43
CA ASP A 20 3.84 -23.73 0.15
C ASP A 20 4.06 -22.51 -0.76
N LEU A 21 3.48 -21.39 -0.37
CA LEU A 21 3.64 -20.08 -1.01
C LEU A 21 4.58 -19.17 -0.24
N SER A 22 5.35 -19.71 0.70
CA SER A 22 6.31 -18.93 1.47
C SER A 22 7.31 -18.24 0.54
N ARG A 23 7.56 -16.94 0.80
CA ARG A 23 8.40 -16.07 -0.04
C ARG A 23 7.95 -15.91 -1.49
N ALA A 24 6.73 -16.32 -1.85
CA ALA A 24 6.16 -16.02 -3.16
C ALA A 24 5.81 -14.54 -3.24
N ASP A 25 6.13 -13.90 -4.37
CA ASP A 25 5.65 -12.55 -4.67
C ASP A 25 4.23 -12.66 -5.25
N LEU A 26 3.23 -12.44 -4.40
CA LEU A 26 1.81 -12.39 -4.75
C LEU A 26 1.32 -10.95 -4.95
N SER A 27 2.21 -9.97 -4.98
CA SER A 27 1.80 -8.58 -5.12
C SER A 27 0.95 -8.37 -6.36
N ARG A 28 -0.20 -7.67 -6.20
CA ARG A 28 -1.19 -7.44 -7.25
C ARG A 28 -1.82 -8.70 -7.85
N ALA A 29 -1.64 -9.89 -7.25
CA ALA A 29 -2.36 -11.09 -7.66
C ALA A 29 -3.84 -11.00 -7.29
N ASP A 30 -4.71 -11.54 -8.14
CA ASP A 30 -6.15 -11.65 -7.86
C ASP A 30 -6.42 -12.99 -7.16
N LEU A 31 -6.72 -12.93 -5.87
CA LEU A 31 -6.98 -14.10 -5.02
C LEU A 31 -8.45 -14.29 -4.70
N ARG A 32 -9.38 -13.62 -5.39
CA ARG A 32 -10.82 -13.71 -5.11
C ARG A 32 -11.32 -15.14 -5.20
N GLY A 33 -11.97 -15.62 -4.13
CA GLY A 33 -12.47 -16.99 -4.06
C GLY A 33 -11.39 -18.07 -3.98
N ALA A 34 -10.11 -17.75 -3.87
CA ALA A 34 -9.06 -18.73 -3.63
C ALA A 34 -9.25 -19.41 -2.27
N LEU A 35 -9.06 -20.73 -2.23
CA LEU A 35 -9.28 -21.57 -1.07
C LEU A 35 -7.96 -22.08 -0.46
N GLY A 36 -7.92 -22.24 0.85
CA GLY A 36 -6.81 -22.87 1.55
C GLY A 36 -5.59 -21.97 1.78
N LEU A 37 -5.73 -20.65 1.62
CA LEU A 37 -4.69 -19.69 1.93
C LEU A 37 -4.58 -19.44 3.43
N ASN A 38 -3.37 -19.53 3.96
CA ASN A 38 -3.08 -18.98 5.29
C ASN A 38 -2.54 -17.55 5.17
N LYS A 39 -3.43 -16.57 5.26
CA LYS A 39 -3.14 -15.15 5.11
C LYS A 39 -2.05 -14.60 6.04
N HIS A 40 -1.78 -15.28 7.15
CA HIS A 40 -0.74 -14.89 8.11
C HIS A 40 0.69 -15.16 7.61
N LEU A 41 0.84 -15.91 6.52
CA LEU A 41 2.14 -16.23 5.94
C LEU A 41 2.61 -15.27 4.83
N PHE A 42 1.75 -14.35 4.38
CA PHE A 42 2.03 -13.58 3.16
C PHE A 42 2.46 -12.13 3.40
N THR A 43 2.07 -11.52 4.48
CA THR A 43 2.44 -10.13 4.76
C THR A 43 2.74 -9.88 6.24
N PRO A 44 3.86 -9.22 6.54
CA PRO A 44 4.17 -8.78 7.90
C PRO A 44 3.24 -7.65 8.37
N LEU A 45 2.48 -6.99 7.47
CA LEU A 45 1.58 -5.89 7.84
C LEU A 45 0.48 -6.33 8.81
N ARG A 46 0.18 -7.63 8.93
CA ARG A 46 -0.80 -8.12 9.89
C ARG A 46 -0.42 -7.83 11.35
N LEU A 47 0.85 -7.55 11.62
CA LEU A 47 1.29 -7.07 12.94
C LEU A 47 0.56 -5.77 13.36
N LEU A 48 0.04 -4.98 12.41
CA LEU A 48 -0.69 -3.75 12.71
C LEU A 48 -2.00 -4.01 13.47
N LEU A 49 -2.59 -5.21 13.33
CA LEU A 49 -3.83 -5.60 14.03
C LEU A 49 -3.61 -5.76 15.54
N ASP A 50 -2.37 -6.04 15.95
CA ASP A 50 -2.01 -6.30 17.35
C ASP A 50 -1.30 -5.10 18.01
N GLN A 51 -1.21 -3.95 17.31
CA GLN A 51 -0.54 -2.77 17.86
C GLN A 51 -1.46 -2.03 18.83
N PRO A 52 -1.00 -1.72 20.05
CA PRO A 52 -1.72 -0.84 20.96
C PRO A 52 -1.53 0.63 20.57
N GLY A 53 -2.59 1.42 20.70
CA GLY A 53 -2.52 2.87 20.53
C GLY A 53 -2.41 3.34 19.09
N ALA A 54 -1.80 4.50 18.90
CA ALA A 54 -1.68 5.16 17.62
C ALA A 54 -0.57 4.53 16.75
N ILE A 55 -0.90 4.27 15.50
CA ILE A 55 -0.01 3.68 14.49
C ILE A 55 0.18 4.72 13.38
N ARG A 56 1.38 4.80 12.82
CA ARG A 56 1.67 5.68 11.68
C ARG A 56 1.97 4.88 10.42
N ALA A 57 1.35 5.32 9.33
CA ALA A 57 1.65 4.87 7.98
C ALA A 57 1.58 6.05 7.02
N TYR A 58 1.69 5.77 5.73
CA TYR A 58 1.87 6.81 4.73
C TYR A 58 0.71 6.84 3.74
N LYS A 59 0.42 8.06 3.26
CA LYS A 59 -0.57 8.30 2.22
C LYS A 59 0.09 9.04 1.06
N LEU A 60 0.09 8.43 -0.11
CA LEU A 60 0.49 9.09 -1.34
C LEU A 60 -0.67 9.95 -1.84
N VAL A 61 -0.42 11.23 -2.14
CA VAL A 61 -1.39 12.18 -2.64
C VAL A 61 -0.81 13.02 -3.78
N THR A 62 -1.68 13.62 -4.59
CA THR A 62 -1.27 14.64 -5.59
C THR A 62 -0.80 15.92 -4.90
N ALA A 63 -0.28 16.88 -5.66
CA ALA A 63 0.11 18.20 -5.14
C ALA A 63 -1.05 18.89 -4.38
N GLU A 64 -2.27 18.71 -4.86
CA GLU A 64 -3.51 19.31 -4.31
C GLU A 64 -4.06 18.53 -3.10
N GLY A 65 -3.46 17.38 -2.75
CA GLY A 65 -3.90 16.57 -1.61
C GLY A 65 -4.94 15.49 -1.92
N PHE A 66 -5.22 15.20 -3.20
CA PHE A 66 -6.14 14.13 -3.57
C PHE A 66 -5.47 12.76 -3.61
N SER A 67 -6.25 11.71 -3.35
CA SER A 67 -5.77 10.35 -3.64
C SER A 67 -5.52 10.19 -5.14
N PRO A 68 -4.31 9.77 -5.59
CA PRO A 68 -3.99 9.69 -7.02
C PRO A 68 -4.80 8.61 -7.76
N ILE A 69 -5.24 7.61 -7.02
CA ILE A 69 -6.08 6.52 -7.53
C ILE A 69 -7.45 6.72 -6.88
N SER A 70 -8.30 7.51 -7.54
CA SER A 70 -9.70 7.58 -7.18
C SER A 70 -10.40 6.43 -7.88
N PRO A 71 -11.14 5.58 -7.16
CA PRO A 71 -12.02 4.64 -7.82
C PRO A 71 -13.06 5.44 -8.59
N GLY A 72 -13.12 5.28 -9.91
CA GLY A 72 -14.06 5.97 -10.80
C GLY A 72 -15.54 5.61 -10.60
N ASN A 73 -15.90 5.14 -9.43
CA ASN A 73 -17.19 4.54 -9.07
C ASN A 73 -18.11 5.52 -8.31
N GLY A 74 -18.05 6.82 -8.63
CA GLY A 74 -19.00 7.77 -8.06
C GLY A 74 -18.77 8.18 -6.60
N HIS A 75 -17.70 7.72 -5.97
CA HIS A 75 -17.31 8.19 -4.65
C HIS A 75 -16.59 9.54 -4.77
N PRO A 76 -16.90 10.52 -3.89
CA PRO A 76 -16.21 11.80 -3.90
C PRO A 76 -14.71 11.61 -3.67
N ALA A 77 -13.90 12.38 -4.39
CA ALA A 77 -12.47 12.39 -4.17
C ALA A 77 -12.17 12.88 -2.74
N LEU A 78 -11.46 12.07 -1.97
CA LEU A 78 -11.04 12.44 -0.62
C LEU A 78 -9.86 13.41 -0.70
N ILE A 79 -9.92 14.47 0.08
CA ILE A 79 -8.85 15.46 0.26
C ILE A 79 -8.16 15.18 1.60
N TYR A 80 -6.85 15.22 1.58
CA TYR A 80 -6.00 15.00 2.75
C TYR A 80 -5.20 16.26 3.04
N ALA A 81 -5.48 16.91 4.19
CA ALA A 81 -4.76 18.08 4.65
C ALA A 81 -4.17 17.83 6.05
N ILE A 82 -3.00 18.41 6.33
CA ILE A 82 -2.33 18.25 7.63
C ILE A 82 -3.23 18.83 8.73
N GLY A 83 -3.40 18.08 9.81
CA GLY A 83 -4.28 18.39 10.93
C GLY A 83 -5.71 17.87 10.80
N GLU A 84 -6.11 17.42 9.61
CA GLU A 84 -7.47 16.95 9.36
C GLU A 84 -7.60 15.44 9.55
N THR A 85 -8.78 15.02 10.00
CA THR A 85 -9.19 13.62 10.06
C THR A 85 -10.07 13.30 8.85
N VAL A 86 -9.68 12.28 8.11
CA VAL A 86 -10.44 11.73 6.98
C VAL A 86 -11.11 10.45 7.42
N GLU A 87 -12.42 10.33 7.15
CA GLU A 87 -13.22 9.18 7.51
C GLU A 87 -14.14 8.78 6.35
N VAL A 88 -14.36 7.48 6.18
CA VAL A 88 -15.31 6.92 5.22
C VAL A 88 -16.30 6.02 5.96
N ALA A 89 -17.60 6.20 5.65
CA ALA A 89 -18.66 5.42 6.29
C ALA A 89 -18.55 3.93 6.00
N GLU A 90 -18.14 3.59 4.78
CA GLU A 90 -18.00 2.20 4.32
C GLU A 90 -16.63 2.01 3.68
N ALA A 91 -15.83 1.13 4.27
CA ALA A 91 -14.60 0.64 3.68
C ALA A 91 -14.74 -0.87 3.44
N CYS A 92 -14.28 -1.32 2.28
CA CYS A 92 -14.32 -2.75 1.93
C CYS A 92 -13.40 -3.55 2.87
N SER A 93 -13.97 -4.52 3.57
CA SER A 93 -13.25 -5.42 4.48
C SER A 93 -12.78 -6.71 3.81
N ASP A 94 -13.04 -6.91 2.53
CA ASP A 94 -12.58 -8.09 1.81
C ASP A 94 -11.05 -8.04 1.61
N GLU A 95 -10.37 -8.98 2.25
CA GLU A 95 -8.91 -9.12 2.16
C GLU A 95 -8.44 -9.74 0.83
N ALA A 96 -9.33 -10.29 0.01
CA ALA A 96 -9.02 -10.74 -1.34
C ALA A 96 -8.94 -9.58 -2.34
N GLU A 97 -9.61 -8.47 -2.04
CA GLU A 97 -9.65 -7.28 -2.89
C GLU A 97 -8.48 -6.34 -2.58
N GLN A 98 -7.60 -6.15 -3.56
CA GLN A 98 -6.44 -5.24 -3.41
C GLN A 98 -6.82 -3.76 -3.51
N CYS A 99 -7.74 -3.43 -4.41
CA CYS A 99 -8.18 -2.07 -4.69
C CYS A 99 -9.70 -2.00 -4.55
N ALA A 100 -10.18 -1.46 -3.43
CA ALA A 100 -11.61 -1.35 -3.13
C ALA A 100 -11.87 -0.06 -2.33
N ALA A 101 -13.13 0.22 -2.01
CA ALA A 101 -13.56 1.37 -1.24
C ALA A 101 -12.84 1.45 0.12
N GLY A 102 -12.51 2.66 0.56
CA GLY A 102 -11.82 2.93 1.81
C GLY A 102 -10.62 3.86 1.65
N ILE A 103 -9.99 4.20 2.76
CA ILE A 103 -8.77 4.99 2.79
C ILE A 103 -7.59 4.04 2.63
N SER A 104 -6.89 4.09 1.49
CA SER A 104 -5.66 3.31 1.29
C SER A 104 -4.48 4.03 1.93
N LEU A 105 -3.89 3.41 2.94
CA LEU A 105 -2.57 3.75 3.49
C LEU A 105 -1.54 2.72 3.03
N ALA A 106 -0.26 3.06 3.16
CA ALA A 106 0.81 2.17 2.72
C ALA A 106 2.08 2.34 3.54
N THR A 107 3.02 1.41 3.33
CA THR A 107 4.40 1.52 3.79
C THR A 107 5.14 2.61 3.00
N LEU A 108 6.23 3.13 3.56
CA LEU A 108 7.01 4.19 2.90
C LEU A 108 7.60 3.72 1.57
N ASP A 109 8.13 2.51 1.54
CA ASP A 109 8.71 1.90 0.32
C ASP A 109 7.67 1.77 -0.79
N TRP A 110 6.42 1.42 -0.44
CA TRP A 110 5.33 1.39 -1.41
C TRP A 110 5.06 2.79 -1.98
N CYS A 111 4.97 3.80 -1.11
CA CYS A 111 4.75 5.19 -1.53
C CYS A 111 5.88 5.69 -2.45
N LEU A 112 7.13 5.36 -2.15
CA LEU A 112 8.28 5.76 -2.97
C LEU A 112 8.28 5.06 -4.34
N ARG A 113 7.93 3.77 -4.39
CA ARG A 113 7.82 3.03 -5.68
C ARG A 113 6.75 3.57 -6.60
N GLU A 114 5.63 4.04 -6.05
CA GLU A 114 4.48 4.55 -6.81
C GLU A 114 4.52 6.07 -6.98
N TRP A 115 5.49 6.75 -6.36
CA TRP A 115 5.61 8.20 -6.40
C TRP A 115 5.85 8.72 -7.82
N ARG A 116 5.27 9.86 -8.11
CA ARG A 116 5.46 10.60 -9.36
C ARG A 116 5.80 12.05 -9.04
N ASP A 117 6.42 12.73 -10.00
CA ASP A 117 6.80 14.13 -9.84
C ASP A 117 5.59 15.00 -9.43
N GLY A 118 5.82 15.88 -8.47
CA GLY A 118 4.79 16.72 -7.87
C GLY A 118 3.90 16.04 -6.83
N TRP A 119 4.00 14.72 -6.59
CA TRP A 119 3.21 14.07 -5.55
C TRP A 119 3.84 14.20 -4.17
N ARG A 120 3.01 14.08 -3.13
CA ARG A 120 3.38 14.25 -1.74
C ARG A 120 3.13 12.97 -0.96
N ILE A 121 3.95 12.73 0.07
CA ILE A 121 3.78 11.59 0.98
C ILE A 121 3.41 12.14 2.35
N LEU A 122 2.16 11.96 2.73
CA LEU A 122 1.64 12.38 4.04
C LEU A 122 1.88 11.29 5.08
N VAL A 123 2.05 11.70 6.32
CA VAL A 123 2.08 10.83 7.50
C VAL A 123 0.69 10.82 8.10
N CYS A 124 0.08 9.65 8.16
CA CYS A 124 -1.25 9.44 8.71
C CYS A 124 -1.17 8.61 9.99
N GLU A 125 -1.97 8.98 10.99
CA GLU A 125 -2.10 8.29 12.25
C GLU A 125 -3.49 7.65 12.36
N PHE A 126 -3.55 6.41 12.83
CA PHE A 126 -4.75 5.60 12.97
C PHE A 126 -4.55 4.58 14.10
N THR A 127 -5.55 3.79 14.44
CA THR A 127 -5.45 2.68 15.40
C THR A 127 -5.72 1.33 14.72
N SER A 128 -5.43 0.23 15.39
CA SER A 128 -5.77 -1.11 14.88
C SER A 128 -7.28 -1.27 14.63
N ALA A 129 -8.12 -0.59 15.42
CA ALA A 129 -9.58 -0.59 15.26
C ALA A 129 -10.05 0.13 13.98
N ASP A 130 -9.25 1.03 13.44
CA ASP A 130 -9.57 1.74 12.20
C ASP A 130 -9.24 0.91 10.94
N ILE A 131 -8.56 -0.23 11.07
CA ILE A 131 -8.18 -1.08 9.93
C ILE A 131 -9.41 -1.80 9.38
N ALA A 132 -9.73 -1.54 8.12
CA ALA A 132 -10.79 -2.23 7.39
C ALA A 132 -10.31 -3.55 6.79
N ALA A 133 -9.17 -3.55 6.12
CA ALA A 133 -8.57 -4.75 5.54
C ALA A 133 -7.07 -4.61 5.29
N ILE A 134 -6.36 -5.71 5.48
CA ILE A 134 -4.99 -5.91 5.02
C ILE A 134 -5.05 -6.97 3.91
N PRO A 135 -4.99 -6.58 2.62
CA PRO A 135 -5.11 -7.53 1.53
C PRO A 135 -4.07 -8.63 1.60
N THR A 136 -4.48 -9.87 1.36
CA THR A 136 -3.61 -11.04 1.42
C THR A 136 -2.43 -10.93 0.44
N ALA A 137 -2.68 -10.38 -0.75
CA ALA A 137 -1.66 -10.18 -1.79
C ALA A 137 -1.07 -8.75 -1.78
N THR A 138 -1.07 -8.07 -0.62
CA THR A 138 -0.57 -6.69 -0.54
C THR A 138 0.93 -6.62 -0.78
N ASP A 139 1.32 -5.55 -1.46
CA ASP A 139 2.71 -5.14 -1.67
C ASP A 139 3.14 -3.97 -0.77
N GLY A 140 2.38 -3.74 0.30
CA GLY A 140 2.62 -2.66 1.28
C GLY A 140 1.41 -1.76 1.52
N LYS A 141 0.32 -1.94 0.78
CA LYS A 141 -0.91 -1.14 0.87
C LYS A 141 -1.98 -1.87 1.69
N PHE A 142 -2.73 -1.13 2.50
CA PHE A 142 -3.87 -1.62 3.28
C PHE A 142 -4.96 -0.56 3.39
N ARG A 143 -6.14 -0.92 3.88
CA ARG A 143 -7.29 -0.02 3.99
C ARG A 143 -7.66 0.26 5.44
N VAL A 144 -8.04 1.52 5.69
CA VAL A 144 -8.61 1.95 6.97
C VAL A 144 -9.94 2.68 6.76
N HIS A 145 -10.77 2.72 7.80
CA HIS A 145 -11.99 3.51 7.84
C HIS A 145 -11.69 4.99 8.10
N ARG A 146 -10.66 5.26 8.92
CA ARG A 146 -10.33 6.60 9.39
C ARG A 146 -8.83 6.74 9.59
N CYS A 147 -8.32 7.95 9.33
CA CYS A 147 -6.98 8.36 9.74
C CYS A 147 -6.89 9.88 9.91
N THR A 148 -5.97 10.34 10.74
CA THR A 148 -5.64 11.76 10.90
C THR A 148 -4.31 12.04 10.22
N VAL A 149 -4.25 13.08 9.40
CA VAL A 149 -3.01 13.52 8.74
C VAL A 149 -2.19 14.33 9.75
N VAL A 150 -1.07 13.78 10.20
CA VAL A 150 -0.25 14.39 11.26
C VAL A 150 1.01 15.06 10.73
N GLY A 151 1.31 14.95 9.46
CA GLY A 151 2.49 15.56 8.86
C GLY A 151 2.74 15.13 7.42
N GLU A 152 3.89 15.51 6.91
CA GLU A 152 4.36 15.17 5.57
C GLU A 152 5.82 14.71 5.64
N LYS A 153 6.18 13.75 4.78
CA LYS A 153 7.56 13.32 4.60
C LYS A 153 8.31 14.25 3.66
N SER A 154 9.45 14.75 4.11
CA SER A 154 10.39 15.46 3.25
C SER A 154 11.08 14.48 2.31
N LEU A 155 10.83 14.60 1.01
CA LEU A 155 11.50 13.77 0.00
C LEU A 155 13.02 14.05 -0.05
N ALA A 156 13.43 15.30 0.25
CA ALA A 156 14.84 15.66 0.33
C ALA A 156 15.57 14.93 1.46
N GLU A 157 14.92 14.71 2.62
CA GLU A 157 15.48 13.93 3.72
C GLU A 157 15.55 12.42 3.42
N LEU A 158 14.82 11.98 2.40
CA LEU A 158 14.81 10.59 1.93
C LEU A 158 15.74 10.37 0.73
N ASP A 159 16.51 11.39 0.30
CA ASP A 159 17.28 11.38 -0.95
C ASP A 159 16.43 10.92 -2.15
N TRP A 160 15.17 11.41 -2.23
CA TRP A 160 14.23 11.00 -3.26
C TRP A 160 13.79 12.17 -4.16
N PRO A 161 13.66 11.97 -5.49
CA PRO A 161 14.07 10.79 -6.25
C PRO A 161 15.59 10.58 -6.21
N PRO A 162 16.07 9.34 -6.33
CA PRO A 162 17.50 9.09 -6.33
C PRO A 162 18.14 9.89 -7.46
N LYS A 163 19.21 10.63 -7.14
CA LYS A 163 19.97 11.36 -8.15
C LYS A 163 20.46 10.37 -9.17
N ALA A 164 20.30 10.67 -10.46
CA ALA A 164 20.90 9.89 -11.52
C ALA A 164 22.41 9.76 -11.22
N VAL A 165 22.89 8.54 -11.08
CA VAL A 165 24.33 8.31 -11.00
C VAL A 165 24.85 8.73 -12.38
N GLU A 166 25.51 9.87 -12.46
CA GLU A 166 26.31 10.22 -13.64
C GLU A 166 27.34 9.10 -13.76
N MET A 167 27.06 8.14 -14.62
CA MET A 167 28.07 7.22 -15.09
C MET A 167 29.11 8.08 -15.85
N ALA A 168 30.18 8.43 -15.15
CA ALA A 168 31.37 8.96 -15.80
C ALA A 168 31.80 7.90 -16.80
N VAL A 169 31.45 8.14 -18.08
CA VAL A 169 32.05 7.47 -19.19
C VAL A 169 33.50 7.98 -19.18
N ALA A 170 34.37 7.18 -18.60
CA ALA A 170 35.81 7.38 -18.77
C ALA A 170 36.07 7.26 -20.26
N GLU A 171 36.24 8.41 -20.94
CA GLU A 171 36.84 8.45 -22.24
C GLU A 171 38.27 7.90 -22.10
N GLU A 172 38.43 6.66 -22.46
CA GLU A 172 39.72 6.07 -22.74
C GLU A 172 40.25 6.75 -24.01
N LYS A 173 41.03 7.82 -23.81
CA LYS A 173 41.89 8.33 -24.87
C LYS A 173 42.99 7.32 -25.11
N ARG A 174 42.96 6.69 -26.26
CA ARG A 174 44.12 6.15 -26.96
C ARG A 174 44.36 6.89 -28.26
#